data_49598e0e2195759c339dfa980eb3b984
#
_entry.id   49598e0e2195759c339dfa980eb3b984
#
_cell.length_a   1.000
_cell.length_b   1.000
_cell.length_c   1.000
_cell.angle_alpha   90.00
_cell.angle_beta   90.00
_cell.angle_gamma   90.00
#
_symmetry.space_group_name_H-M   'P 1'
#
loop_
_entity.id
_entity.type
_entity.pdbx_description
1 polymer ?
#
loop_
_entity_poly.entity_id
_entity_poly.type
_entity_poly.pdbx_seq_one_letter_code
_entity_poly.pdbx_strand_id
1 'polypeptide(L)'
;AAKETIMPTASMGDIFPAILTLLGGTVGGYITFAGAHRLIDSGITGKENLKEINKSSVMGMGIATIVRIFLFLAVLGVVVATATSPAHTLDAANPTADAFLQGAGQIGYRFFGLVILCAAITSIVGCAYTSVSFLKTFSKTIEKNEKWFIVGFIAISTVCMALAGQPAVLLVLAGALNGLI
;
A
#
# COMPACT_ATOMS: atom_id res chain seq x y z
N ALA A 1 2.68 -26.44 -2.54
CA ALA A 1 2.87 -24.98 -2.69
C ALA A 1 2.65 -24.53 -4.14
N ALA A 2 3.53 -24.89 -5.12
CA ALA A 2 3.38 -24.40 -6.50
C ALA A 2 2.06 -24.84 -7.18
N LYS A 3 1.58 -26.07 -6.91
CA LYS A 3 0.32 -26.57 -7.45
C LYS A 3 -0.89 -25.82 -6.86
N GLU A 4 -0.83 -25.48 -5.58
CA GLU A 4 -1.88 -24.71 -4.90
C GLU A 4 -1.90 -23.24 -5.31
N THR A 5 -0.77 -22.70 -5.77
CA THR A 5 -0.71 -21.32 -6.33
C THR A 5 -1.45 -21.24 -7.67
N ILE A 6 -1.39 -22.32 -8.48
CA ILE A 6 -2.02 -22.37 -9.80
C ILE A 6 -3.47 -22.87 -9.72
N MET A 7 -3.75 -23.79 -8.83
CA MET A 7 -5.08 -24.37 -8.59
C MET A 7 -5.34 -24.39 -7.08
N PRO A 8 -5.85 -23.31 -6.49
CA PRO A 8 -6.17 -23.27 -5.08
C PRO A 8 -7.26 -24.29 -4.74
N THR A 9 -7.03 -25.07 -3.69
CA THR A 9 -8.01 -26.04 -3.16
C THR A 9 -9.05 -25.40 -2.23
N ALA A 10 -8.80 -24.14 -1.82
CA ALA A 10 -9.74 -23.38 -1.00
C ALA A 10 -10.99 -22.96 -1.81
N SER A 11 -12.12 -22.79 -1.11
CA SER A 11 -13.36 -22.38 -1.76
C SER A 11 -13.23 -20.97 -2.36
N MET A 12 -13.97 -20.70 -3.45
CA MET A 12 -13.99 -19.35 -4.05
C MET A 12 -14.47 -18.28 -3.06
N GLY A 13 -15.32 -18.65 -2.10
CA GLY A 13 -15.80 -17.75 -1.04
C GLY A 13 -14.68 -17.28 -0.10
N ASP A 14 -13.67 -18.12 0.15
CA ASP A 14 -12.55 -17.78 1.01
C ASP A 14 -11.44 -17.02 0.25
N ILE A 15 -11.27 -17.32 -1.03
CA ILE A 15 -10.20 -16.74 -1.87
C ILE A 15 -10.61 -15.37 -2.40
N PHE A 16 -11.87 -15.19 -2.77
CA PHE A 16 -12.35 -13.95 -3.42
C PHE A 16 -12.09 -12.67 -2.60
N PRO A 17 -12.37 -12.62 -1.28
CA PRO A 17 -12.05 -11.44 -0.46
C PRO A 17 -10.55 -11.15 -0.41
N ALA A 18 -9.71 -12.19 -0.37
CA ALA A 18 -8.26 -12.03 -0.36
C ALA A 18 -7.74 -11.45 -1.69
N ILE A 19 -8.25 -11.97 -2.82
CA ILE A 19 -7.91 -11.45 -4.16
C ILE A 19 -8.36 -9.99 -4.28
N LEU A 20 -9.59 -9.67 -3.86
CA LEU A 20 -10.14 -8.33 -3.92
C LEU A 20 -9.29 -7.33 -3.10
N THR A 21 -8.92 -7.71 -1.88
CA THR A 21 -8.06 -6.91 -1.00
C THR A 21 -6.67 -6.72 -1.61
N LEU A 22 -6.11 -7.77 -2.20
CA LEU A 22 -4.80 -7.73 -2.84
C LEU A 22 -4.80 -6.83 -4.08
N LEU A 23 -5.84 -6.91 -4.90
CA LEU A 23 -6.02 -6.05 -6.06
C LEU A 23 -6.14 -4.59 -5.63
N GLY A 24 -7.05 -4.27 -4.71
CA GLY A 24 -7.27 -2.90 -4.24
C GLY A 24 -6.05 -2.30 -3.54
N GLY A 25 -5.33 -3.08 -2.75
CA GLY A 25 -4.09 -2.65 -2.11
C GLY A 25 -2.91 -2.49 -3.08
N THR A 26 -2.96 -3.15 -4.24
CA THR A 26 -1.87 -3.18 -5.22
C THR A 26 -2.05 -2.12 -6.31
N VAL A 27 -3.25 -2.03 -6.87
CA VAL A 27 -3.56 -1.12 -7.99
C VAL A 27 -3.76 0.31 -7.50
N GLY A 28 -4.04 0.52 -6.21
CA GLY A 28 -4.21 1.84 -5.62
C GLY A 28 -5.56 2.48 -5.91
N GLY A 29 -6.51 1.73 -6.46
CA GLY A 29 -7.89 2.17 -6.68
C GLY A 29 -7.99 3.52 -7.40
N TYR A 30 -8.83 4.39 -6.89
CA TYR A 30 -9.12 5.70 -7.49
C TYR A 30 -7.90 6.63 -7.63
N ILE A 31 -6.87 6.49 -6.80
CA ILE A 31 -5.66 7.33 -6.84
C ILE A 31 -4.92 7.17 -8.17
N THR A 32 -4.96 6.00 -8.77
CA THR A 32 -4.35 5.73 -10.07
C THR A 32 -4.99 6.60 -11.16
N PHE A 33 -6.30 6.80 -11.11
CA PHE A 33 -7.04 7.63 -12.07
C PHE A 33 -7.04 9.11 -11.66
N ALA A 34 -7.33 9.39 -10.39
CA ALA A 34 -7.41 10.75 -9.87
C ALA A 34 -6.04 11.45 -9.81
N GLY A 35 -4.94 10.71 -9.76
CA GLY A 35 -3.59 11.25 -9.74
C GLY A 35 -3.06 11.75 -11.08
N ALA A 36 -3.73 11.45 -12.20
CA ALA A 36 -3.26 11.83 -13.55
C ALA A 36 -3.13 13.35 -13.74
N HIS A 37 -4.00 14.15 -13.10
CA HIS A 37 -3.93 15.63 -13.17
C HIS A 37 -2.63 16.19 -12.58
N ARG A 38 -1.96 15.46 -11.68
CA ARG A 38 -0.66 15.85 -11.09
C ARG A 38 0.46 15.96 -12.12
N LEU A 39 0.40 15.19 -13.19
CA LEU A 39 1.34 15.30 -14.31
C LEU A 39 1.15 16.65 -15.01
N ILE A 40 -0.11 17.06 -15.21
CA ILE A 40 -0.47 18.34 -15.79
C ILE A 40 0.01 19.49 -14.89
N ASP A 41 -0.26 19.42 -13.58
CA ASP A 41 0.17 20.39 -12.56
C ASP A 41 1.70 20.53 -12.50
N SER A 42 2.44 19.46 -12.76
CA SER A 42 3.91 19.49 -12.85
C SER A 42 4.46 19.98 -14.17
N GLY A 43 3.60 20.40 -15.10
CA GLY A 43 3.99 20.90 -16.44
C GLY A 43 4.35 19.81 -17.43
N ILE A 44 4.15 18.54 -17.10
CA ILE A 44 4.43 17.41 -17.99
C ILE A 44 3.21 17.20 -18.90
N THR A 45 3.19 17.90 -20.02
CA THR A 45 2.11 17.86 -21.01
C THR A 45 2.67 17.61 -22.40
N GLY A 46 1.82 17.18 -23.34
CA GLY A 46 2.21 16.95 -24.71
C GLY A 46 2.61 15.50 -25.02
N LYS A 47 2.53 15.15 -26.30
CA LYS A 47 2.83 13.79 -26.79
C LYS A 47 4.33 13.45 -26.72
N GLU A 48 5.17 14.46 -26.75
CA GLU A 48 6.64 14.34 -26.65
C GLU A 48 7.07 13.75 -25.30
N ASN A 49 6.35 14.05 -24.23
CA ASN A 49 6.65 13.56 -22.88
C ASN A 49 6.12 12.15 -22.60
N LEU A 50 5.24 11.61 -23.44
CA LEU A 50 4.65 10.28 -23.25
C LEU A 50 5.71 9.17 -23.16
N LYS A 51 6.77 9.27 -23.94
CA LYS A 51 7.84 8.27 -23.94
C LYS A 51 8.58 8.22 -22.60
N GLU A 52 8.84 9.38 -22.02
CA GLU A 52 9.51 9.52 -20.72
C GLU A 52 8.61 9.07 -19.57
N ILE A 53 7.35 9.47 -19.58
CA ILE A 53 6.34 9.03 -18.60
C ILE A 53 6.21 7.50 -18.64
N ASN A 54 6.08 6.93 -19.83
CA ASN A 54 5.92 5.49 -19.99
C ASN A 54 7.16 4.73 -19.52
N LYS A 55 8.36 5.22 -19.84
CA LYS A 55 9.62 4.64 -19.37
C LYS A 55 9.72 4.68 -17.84
N SER A 56 9.43 5.81 -17.22
CA SER A 56 9.45 5.98 -15.76
C SER A 56 8.43 5.08 -15.08
N SER A 57 7.22 4.99 -15.62
CA SER A 57 6.15 4.13 -15.09
C SER A 57 6.52 2.65 -15.18
N VAL A 58 7.00 2.19 -16.31
CA VAL A 58 7.42 0.79 -16.49
C VAL A 58 8.58 0.43 -15.57
N MET A 59 9.56 1.34 -15.43
CA MET A 59 10.69 1.13 -14.53
C MET A 59 10.26 1.10 -13.07
N GLY A 60 9.37 2.02 -12.65
CA GLY A 60 8.81 2.04 -11.30
C GLY A 60 8.00 0.78 -10.97
N MET A 61 7.14 0.34 -11.89
CA MET A 61 6.38 -0.91 -11.74
C MET A 61 7.31 -2.14 -11.68
N GLY A 62 8.35 -2.18 -12.51
CA GLY A 62 9.33 -3.27 -12.51
C GLY A 62 10.07 -3.40 -11.19
N ILE A 63 10.59 -2.29 -10.66
CA ILE A 63 11.28 -2.26 -9.36
C ILE A 63 10.31 -2.65 -8.24
N ALA A 64 9.10 -2.09 -8.22
CA ALA A 64 8.09 -2.41 -7.20
C ALA A 64 7.71 -3.90 -7.24
N THR A 65 7.59 -4.49 -8.42
CA THR A 65 7.29 -5.93 -8.59
C THR A 65 8.41 -6.80 -8.03
N ILE A 66 9.67 -6.48 -8.34
CA ILE A 66 10.82 -7.21 -7.82
C ILE A 66 10.84 -7.16 -6.29
N VAL A 67 10.69 -5.96 -5.69
CA VAL A 67 10.64 -5.79 -4.23
C VAL A 67 9.50 -6.60 -3.61
N ARG A 68 8.31 -6.58 -4.22
CA ARG A 68 7.16 -7.37 -3.74
C ARG A 68 7.40 -8.87 -3.79
N ILE A 69 8.03 -9.38 -4.84
CA ILE A 69 8.40 -10.80 -4.93
C ILE A 69 9.35 -11.18 -3.80
N PHE A 70 10.39 -10.39 -3.55
CA PHE A 70 11.32 -10.66 -2.44
C PHE A 70 10.65 -10.60 -1.08
N LEU A 71 9.80 -9.61 -0.83
CA LEU A 71 9.04 -9.50 0.42
C LEU A 71 8.10 -10.69 0.60
N PHE A 72 7.38 -11.08 -0.45
CA PHE A 72 6.50 -12.23 -0.42
C PHE A 72 7.25 -13.52 -0.10
N LEU A 73 8.38 -13.77 -0.77
CA LEU A 73 9.21 -14.95 -0.53
C LEU A 73 9.79 -14.97 0.88
N ALA A 74 10.20 -13.81 1.41
CA ALA A 74 10.71 -13.69 2.78
C ALA A 74 9.64 -14.07 3.82
N VAL A 75 8.43 -13.50 3.68
CA VAL A 75 7.31 -13.81 4.57
C VAL A 75 6.85 -15.25 4.41
N LEU A 76 6.75 -15.74 3.17
CA LEU A 76 6.37 -17.13 2.90
C LEU A 76 7.36 -18.12 3.53
N GLY A 77 8.66 -17.84 3.46
CA GLY A 77 9.69 -18.68 4.09
C GLY A 77 9.49 -18.81 5.60
N VAL A 78 9.16 -17.71 6.28
CA VAL A 78 8.88 -17.72 7.72
C VAL A 78 7.56 -18.45 8.02
N VAL A 79 6.49 -18.16 7.27
CA VAL A 79 5.18 -18.82 7.45
C VAL A 79 5.28 -20.33 7.25
N VAL A 80 6.02 -20.81 6.26
CA VAL A 80 6.25 -22.25 6.05
C VAL A 80 7.07 -22.84 7.19
N ALA A 81 8.09 -22.14 7.67
CA ALA A 81 8.90 -22.60 8.80
C ALA A 81 8.07 -22.66 10.11
N THR A 82 7.19 -21.70 10.36
CA THR A 82 6.30 -21.68 11.52
C THR A 82 5.19 -22.74 11.44
N ALA A 83 4.69 -23.04 10.24
CA ALA A 83 3.70 -24.11 10.03
C ALA A 83 4.23 -25.52 10.39
N THR A 84 5.55 -25.72 10.33
CA THR A 84 6.22 -26.95 10.72
C THR A 84 6.58 -27.02 12.20
N SER A 85 6.48 -25.91 12.94
CA SER A 85 6.81 -25.82 14.38
C SER A 85 5.69 -25.09 15.13
N PRO A 86 4.79 -25.81 15.82
CA PRO A 86 3.62 -25.21 16.49
C PRO A 86 3.98 -24.23 17.63
N ALA A 87 5.26 -24.08 17.97
CA ALA A 87 5.72 -23.13 19.00
C ALA A 87 5.83 -21.68 18.51
N HIS A 88 5.67 -21.40 17.21
CA HIS A 88 5.83 -20.08 16.63
C HIS A 88 4.56 -19.67 15.88
N THR A 89 3.66 -18.98 16.55
CA THR A 89 2.54 -18.28 15.91
C THR A 89 2.97 -16.85 15.64
N LEU A 90 2.63 -16.33 14.45
CA LEU A 90 2.86 -14.91 14.13
C LEU A 90 1.96 -14.02 14.99
N ASP A 91 2.48 -12.88 15.44
CA ASP A 91 1.70 -11.90 16.19
C ASP A 91 0.57 -11.34 15.30
N ALA A 92 -0.67 -11.56 15.73
CA ALA A 92 -1.85 -11.12 15.00
C ALA A 92 -1.94 -9.57 14.87
N ALA A 93 -1.30 -8.83 15.78
CA ALA A 93 -1.30 -7.38 15.73
C ALA A 93 -0.38 -6.83 14.61
N ASN A 94 0.74 -7.50 14.36
CA ASN A 94 1.67 -7.11 13.30
C ASN A 94 2.42 -8.30 12.71
N PRO A 95 1.73 -9.15 11.95
CA PRO A 95 2.29 -10.42 11.47
C PRO A 95 3.51 -10.24 10.56
N THR A 96 3.57 -9.12 9.82
CA THR A 96 4.69 -8.85 8.92
C THR A 96 5.95 -8.48 9.70
N ALA A 97 5.86 -7.61 10.70
CA ALA A 97 7.00 -7.24 11.54
C ALA A 97 7.56 -8.45 12.29
N ASP A 98 6.66 -9.30 12.79
CA ASP A 98 7.03 -10.53 13.50
C ASP A 98 7.71 -11.55 12.56
N ALA A 99 7.24 -11.66 11.31
CA ALA A 99 7.90 -12.48 10.31
C ALA A 99 9.35 -12.04 10.05
N PHE A 100 9.61 -10.71 10.00
CA PHE A 100 10.98 -10.20 9.88
C PHE A 100 11.81 -10.43 11.15
N LEU A 101 11.19 -10.35 12.33
CA LEU A 101 11.85 -10.67 13.59
C LEU A 101 12.27 -12.14 13.65
N GLN A 102 11.39 -13.04 13.26
CA GLN A 102 11.65 -14.49 13.28
C GLN A 102 12.64 -14.89 12.18
N GLY A 103 12.55 -14.29 10.99
CA GLY A 103 13.39 -14.64 9.85
C GLY A 103 14.80 -14.06 9.89
N ALA A 104 14.97 -12.84 10.39
CA ALA A 104 16.23 -12.11 10.37
C ALA A 104 16.62 -11.46 11.71
N GLY A 105 15.93 -11.84 12.79
CA GLY A 105 16.22 -11.38 14.15
C GLY A 105 16.00 -9.88 14.34
N GLN A 106 16.59 -9.31 15.39
CA GLN A 106 16.44 -7.89 15.73
C GLN A 106 16.90 -6.93 14.63
N ILE A 107 17.88 -7.33 13.85
CA ILE A 107 18.38 -6.51 12.74
C ILE A 107 17.29 -6.42 11.66
N GLY A 108 16.72 -7.55 11.25
CA GLY A 108 15.61 -7.58 10.28
C GLY A 108 14.40 -6.77 10.74
N TYR A 109 14.02 -6.90 12.01
CA TYR A 109 12.93 -6.13 12.60
C TYR A 109 13.16 -4.61 12.53
N ARG A 110 14.37 -4.13 12.88
CA ARG A 110 14.71 -2.69 12.81
C ARG A 110 14.74 -2.17 11.38
N PHE A 111 15.33 -2.93 10.46
CA PHE A 111 15.33 -2.55 9.04
C PHE A 111 13.92 -2.51 8.46
N PHE A 112 13.09 -3.49 8.77
CA PHE A 112 11.69 -3.49 8.38
C PHE A 112 10.96 -2.26 8.92
N GLY A 113 11.15 -1.92 10.21
CA GLY A 113 10.57 -0.74 10.82
C GLY A 113 10.99 0.56 10.12
N LEU A 114 12.26 0.70 9.75
CA LEU A 114 12.75 1.85 9.00
C LEU A 114 12.13 1.95 7.61
N VAL A 115 12.08 0.85 6.89
CA VAL A 115 11.48 0.79 5.54
C VAL A 115 10.00 1.15 5.58
N ILE A 116 9.25 0.58 6.53
CA ILE A 116 7.82 0.88 6.70
C ILE A 116 7.60 2.34 7.08
N LEU A 117 8.44 2.91 7.94
CA LEU A 117 8.37 4.32 8.31
C LEU A 117 8.55 5.23 7.08
N CYS A 118 9.59 4.98 6.28
CA CYS A 118 9.83 5.73 5.05
C CYS A 118 8.68 5.58 4.04
N ALA A 119 8.18 4.36 3.86
CA ALA A 119 7.04 4.08 2.99
C ALA A 119 5.76 4.78 3.47
N ALA A 120 5.50 4.76 4.79
CA ALA A 120 4.35 5.43 5.39
C ALA A 120 4.39 6.94 5.17
N ILE A 121 5.53 7.60 5.40
CA ILE A 121 5.68 9.04 5.19
C ILE A 121 5.39 9.41 3.73
N THR A 122 5.99 8.70 2.78
CA THR A 122 5.78 8.97 1.35
C THR A 122 4.33 8.72 0.92
N SER A 123 3.71 7.68 1.45
CA SER A 123 2.31 7.35 1.16
C SER A 123 1.33 8.37 1.75
N ILE A 124 1.53 8.79 3.01
CA ILE A 124 0.68 9.79 3.67
C ILE A 124 0.72 11.11 2.91
N VAL A 125 1.93 11.60 2.60
CA VAL A 125 2.10 12.85 1.85
C VAL A 125 1.49 12.75 0.46
N GLY A 126 1.75 11.66 -0.26
CA GLY A 126 1.22 11.42 -1.59
C GLY A 126 -0.31 11.34 -1.64
N CYS A 127 -0.91 10.61 -0.71
CA CYS A 127 -2.38 10.48 -0.61
C CYS A 127 -3.04 11.80 -0.20
N ALA A 128 -2.51 12.46 0.83
CA ALA A 128 -3.07 13.72 1.31
C ALA A 128 -3.00 14.81 0.23
N TYR A 129 -1.85 14.94 -0.45
CA TYR A 129 -1.70 15.89 -1.55
C TYR A 129 -2.65 15.58 -2.71
N THR A 130 -2.75 14.31 -3.14
CA THR A 130 -3.64 13.92 -4.24
C THR A 130 -5.10 14.20 -3.90
N SER A 131 -5.54 13.86 -2.67
CA SER A 131 -6.91 14.09 -2.23
C SER A 131 -7.25 15.59 -2.17
N VAL A 132 -6.36 16.41 -1.63
CA VAL A 132 -6.58 17.85 -1.53
C VAL A 132 -6.49 18.52 -2.92
N SER A 133 -5.57 18.10 -3.78
CA SER A 133 -5.47 18.63 -5.15
C SER A 133 -6.73 18.34 -5.97
N PHE A 134 -7.38 17.20 -5.75
CA PHE A 134 -8.68 16.92 -6.35
C PHE A 134 -9.78 17.85 -5.82
N LEU A 135 -9.77 18.14 -4.51
CA LEU A 135 -10.74 19.04 -3.89
C LEU A 135 -10.59 20.50 -4.34
N LYS A 136 -9.41 20.91 -4.80
CA LYS A 136 -9.19 22.28 -5.35
C LYS A 136 -10.13 22.59 -6.51
N THR A 137 -10.49 21.60 -7.32
CA THR A 137 -11.39 21.78 -8.46
C THR A 137 -12.78 22.28 -8.05
N PHE A 138 -13.18 22.06 -6.79
CA PHE A 138 -14.50 22.45 -6.28
C PHE A 138 -14.53 23.81 -5.58
N SER A 139 -13.38 24.32 -5.10
CA SER A 139 -13.36 25.57 -4.33
C SER A 139 -12.03 26.31 -4.38
N LYS A 140 -12.10 27.60 -4.79
CA LYS A 140 -10.95 28.53 -4.78
C LYS A 140 -10.37 28.76 -3.37
N THR A 141 -11.17 28.57 -2.32
CA THR A 141 -10.72 28.70 -0.93
C THR A 141 -9.75 27.57 -0.57
N ILE A 142 -10.00 26.37 -1.08
CA ILE A 142 -9.12 25.21 -0.88
C ILE A 142 -7.81 25.43 -1.64
N GLU A 143 -7.87 25.94 -2.86
CA GLU A 143 -6.71 26.27 -3.67
C GLU A 143 -5.78 27.27 -2.95
N LYS A 144 -6.35 28.35 -2.39
CA LYS A 144 -5.60 29.38 -1.67
C LYS A 144 -4.95 28.88 -0.37
N ASN A 145 -5.59 27.92 0.31
CA ASN A 145 -5.18 27.41 1.62
C ASN A 145 -4.75 25.93 1.59
N GLU A 146 -4.26 25.44 0.46
CA GLU A 146 -3.93 24.03 0.21
C GLU A 146 -3.13 23.38 1.35
N LYS A 147 -2.08 24.04 1.84
CA LYS A 147 -1.21 23.53 2.90
C LYS A 147 -1.98 23.21 4.17
N TRP A 148 -2.94 24.06 4.56
CA TRP A 148 -3.75 23.87 5.75
C TRP A 148 -4.75 22.71 5.58
N PHE A 149 -5.29 22.56 4.36
CA PHE A 149 -6.18 21.43 4.06
C PHE A 149 -5.43 20.10 4.06
N ILE A 150 -4.17 20.07 3.56
CA ILE A 150 -3.31 18.87 3.65
C ILE A 150 -3.04 18.51 5.11
N VAL A 151 -2.65 19.47 5.94
CA VAL A 151 -2.40 19.24 7.37
C VAL A 151 -3.68 18.77 8.08
N GLY A 152 -4.81 19.41 7.79
CA GLY A 152 -6.11 19.01 8.34
C GLY A 152 -6.51 17.59 7.94
N PHE A 153 -6.31 17.22 6.69
CA PHE A 153 -6.59 15.88 6.19
C PHE A 153 -5.73 14.81 6.89
N ILE A 154 -4.42 15.09 7.05
CA ILE A 154 -3.51 14.19 7.78
C ILE A 154 -3.93 14.09 9.25
N ALA A 155 -4.27 15.21 9.91
CA ALA A 155 -4.69 15.21 11.30
C ALA A 155 -5.97 14.40 11.52
N ILE A 156 -7.00 14.59 10.68
CA ILE A 156 -8.25 13.83 10.74
C ILE A 156 -7.97 12.34 10.52
N SER A 157 -7.20 11.97 9.50
CA SER A 157 -6.85 10.58 9.23
C SER A 157 -6.11 9.93 10.40
N THR A 158 -5.20 10.67 11.05
CA THR A 158 -4.45 10.21 12.22
C THR A 158 -5.39 9.98 13.42
N VAL A 159 -6.33 10.89 13.66
CA VAL A 159 -7.32 10.73 14.74
C VAL A 159 -8.23 9.53 14.47
N CYS A 160 -8.75 9.38 13.25
CA CYS A 160 -9.55 8.23 12.87
C CYS A 160 -8.80 6.91 13.09
N MET A 161 -7.52 6.89 12.72
CA MET A 161 -6.66 5.72 12.91
C MET A 161 -6.44 5.41 14.40
N ALA A 162 -6.19 6.44 15.21
CA ALA A 162 -5.99 6.28 16.66
C ALA A 162 -7.26 5.75 17.36
N LEU A 163 -8.44 6.18 16.92
CA LEU A 163 -9.72 5.72 17.45
C LEU A 163 -10.07 4.29 17.02
N ALA A 164 -9.70 3.89 15.82
CA ALA A 164 -10.01 2.56 15.29
C ALA A 164 -9.17 1.43 15.91
N GLY A 165 -7.99 1.72 16.43
CA GLY A 165 -7.17 0.83 17.25
C GLY A 165 -6.60 -0.44 16.57
N GLN A 166 -6.99 -0.77 15.35
CA GLN A 166 -6.57 -1.98 14.65
C GLN A 166 -6.11 -1.67 13.21
N PRO A 167 -4.84 -1.27 13.02
CA PRO A 167 -4.31 -0.87 11.71
C PRO A 167 -4.43 -1.94 10.63
N ALA A 168 -4.21 -3.20 10.98
CA ALA A 168 -4.29 -4.30 10.03
C ALA A 168 -5.70 -4.49 9.45
N VAL A 169 -6.73 -4.40 10.28
CA VAL A 169 -8.14 -4.52 9.84
C VAL A 169 -8.53 -3.36 8.92
N LEU A 170 -8.12 -2.13 9.27
CA LEU A 170 -8.38 -0.96 8.43
C LEU A 170 -7.69 -1.07 7.08
N LEU A 171 -6.45 -1.59 7.04
CA LEU A 171 -5.72 -1.79 5.80
C LEU A 171 -6.41 -2.81 4.88
N VAL A 172 -6.86 -3.93 5.44
CA VAL A 172 -7.62 -4.96 4.72
C VAL A 172 -8.93 -4.40 4.19
N LEU A 173 -9.68 -3.67 5.02
CA LEU A 173 -10.93 -3.05 4.63
C LEU A 173 -10.74 -2.00 3.53
N ALA A 174 -9.73 -1.13 3.66
CA ALA A 174 -9.39 -0.15 2.64
C ALA A 174 -8.97 -0.81 1.32
N GLY A 175 -8.20 -1.89 1.38
CA GLY A 175 -7.84 -2.69 0.21
C GLY A 175 -9.07 -3.31 -0.46
N ALA A 176 -9.97 -3.89 0.31
CA ALA A 176 -11.21 -4.47 -0.21
C ALA A 176 -12.12 -3.41 -0.87
N LEU A 177 -12.30 -2.25 -0.23
CA LEU A 177 -13.08 -1.15 -0.80
C LEU A 177 -12.44 -0.60 -2.10
N ASN A 178 -11.13 -0.43 -2.13
CA ASN A 178 -10.43 -0.02 -3.36
C ASN A 178 -10.51 -1.05 -4.48
N GLY A 179 -10.62 -2.33 -4.15
CA GLY A 179 -10.77 -3.40 -5.13
C GLY A 179 -12.16 -3.49 -5.76
N LEU A 180 -13.16 -2.84 -5.14
CA LEU A 180 -14.53 -2.77 -5.65
C LEU A 180 -14.76 -1.59 -6.62
N ILE A 181 -13.87 -0.59 -6.60
CA ILE A 181 -13.91 0.61 -7.45
C ILE A 181 -13.13 0.35 -8.74
#